data_c12136ad3076259caacd0f8073bc75e1
#
_entry.id   c12136ad3076259caacd0f8073bc75e1
#
_cell.length_a   1.000
_cell.length_b   1.000
_cell.length_c   1.000
_cell.angle_alpha   90.00
_cell.angle_beta   90.00
_cell.angle_gamma   90.00
#
_symmetry.space_group_name_H-M   'P 1'
#
loop_
_entity.id
_entity.type
_entity.pdbx_description
1 polymer ?
#
loop_
_entity_poly.entity_id
_entity_poly.type
_entity_poly.pdbx_seq_one_letter_code
_entity_poly.pdbx_strand_id
1 'polypeptide(L)'
;MKQVRRFYLGVEGGATKSTAILADETSHVLGERKGKALNYHYLGERGAKKNLTDLLNPLLRKARGGTICAVFGFAGLDTPKDKTIYTKIARSVLPKGSLLQAVNDTKIALEVRCPEEKNRILVISGTGSNVYGENRETNAKSVGWGFLLGDEGSGYEFGLKAFKAAMQSFDKRGEKTILEKLIVQKFGGKTMLDVVPAIYEKVGNEKRNTKRYIASFAPLLDEAILQKDPVALTIREQEVGELFRGVSAVAKQLGIASAEFCLGTTGSLWKMPGFQEQFRKKIKKHFPKVCFSTNTDPSVWGAVLLAKKL
;
A
#
# COMPACT_ATOMS: atom_id res chain seq x y z
N MET A 1 -34.92 3.16 -28.15
CA MET A 1 -34.46 3.52 -26.77
C MET A 1 -33.09 4.16 -26.92
N LYS A 2 -32.86 5.38 -26.40
CA LYS A 2 -31.52 5.97 -26.35
C LYS A 2 -30.65 5.13 -25.41
N GLN A 3 -29.56 4.55 -25.94
CA GLN A 3 -28.58 3.81 -25.13
C GLN A 3 -28.04 4.76 -24.05
N VAL A 4 -28.27 4.43 -22.79
CA VAL A 4 -27.82 5.27 -21.66
C VAL A 4 -26.30 5.12 -21.56
N ARG A 5 -25.59 6.21 -21.79
CA ARG A 5 -24.11 6.26 -21.74
C ARG A 5 -23.64 5.82 -20.35
N ARG A 6 -22.65 4.93 -20.28
CA ARG A 6 -22.03 4.49 -19.02
C ARG A 6 -20.70 5.19 -18.82
N PHE A 7 -20.42 5.54 -17.57
CA PHE A 7 -19.15 6.10 -17.13
C PHE A 7 -18.60 5.27 -15.98
N TYR A 8 -17.30 5.03 -16.00
CA TYR A 8 -16.60 4.23 -15.01
C TYR A 8 -15.72 5.13 -14.17
N LEU A 9 -16.04 5.19 -12.87
CA LEU A 9 -15.32 6.00 -11.90
C LEU A 9 -14.53 5.10 -10.96
N GLY A 10 -13.20 5.17 -11.05
CA GLY A 10 -12.28 4.54 -10.11
C GLY A 10 -11.77 5.56 -9.09
N VAL A 11 -11.78 5.20 -7.81
CA VAL A 11 -11.22 6.03 -6.72
C VAL A 11 -10.29 5.21 -5.86
N GLU A 12 -9.08 5.71 -5.64
CA GLU A 12 -8.13 5.24 -4.65
C GLU A 12 -8.05 6.24 -3.50
N GLY A 13 -8.50 5.84 -2.31
CA GLY A 13 -8.56 6.68 -1.12
C GLY A 13 -7.56 6.25 -0.06
N GLY A 14 -6.35 6.81 -0.11
CA GLY A 14 -5.29 6.53 0.86
C GLY A 14 -5.36 7.34 2.15
N ALA A 15 -4.45 7.03 3.08
CA ALA A 15 -4.32 7.73 4.36
C ALA A 15 -3.75 9.15 4.24
N THR A 16 -3.11 9.49 3.11
CA THR A 16 -2.45 10.80 2.92
C THR A 16 -2.89 11.53 1.66
N LYS A 17 -3.25 10.81 0.63
CA LYS A 17 -3.66 11.32 -0.69
C LYS A 17 -4.74 10.42 -1.27
N SER A 18 -5.44 10.92 -2.28
CA SER A 18 -6.39 10.17 -3.08
C SER A 18 -6.19 10.45 -4.55
N THR A 19 -6.66 9.52 -5.39
CA THR A 19 -6.69 9.69 -6.84
C THR A 19 -8.05 9.19 -7.35
N ALA A 20 -8.62 9.89 -8.32
CA ALA A 20 -9.83 9.47 -9.00
C ALA A 20 -9.66 9.56 -10.52
N ILE A 21 -10.15 8.56 -11.25
CA ILE A 21 -10.19 8.51 -12.72
C ILE A 21 -11.62 8.29 -13.14
N LEU A 22 -12.08 9.09 -14.09
CA LEU A 22 -13.33 8.91 -14.82
C LEU A 22 -12.99 8.49 -16.24
N ALA A 23 -13.55 7.36 -16.69
CA ALA A 23 -13.40 6.84 -18.04
C ALA A 23 -14.77 6.58 -18.70
N ASP A 24 -14.81 6.54 -20.02
CA ASP A 24 -15.98 6.11 -20.79
C ASP A 24 -15.96 4.59 -21.10
N GLU A 25 -16.91 4.14 -21.89
CA GLU A 25 -17.09 2.73 -22.27
C GLU A 25 -15.87 2.17 -23.04
N THR A 26 -15.14 3.00 -23.75
CA THR A 26 -13.94 2.62 -24.52
C THR A 26 -12.65 2.67 -23.67
N SER A 27 -12.74 2.97 -22.37
CA SER A 27 -11.61 3.23 -21.46
C SER A 27 -10.89 4.55 -21.75
N HIS A 28 -11.44 5.44 -22.57
CA HIS A 28 -10.87 6.77 -22.73
C HIS A 28 -11.04 7.59 -21.45
N VAL A 29 -9.94 8.16 -20.95
CA VAL A 29 -9.91 8.95 -19.71
C VAL A 29 -10.53 10.32 -19.97
N LEU A 30 -11.69 10.56 -19.38
CA LEU A 30 -12.37 11.85 -19.42
C LEU A 30 -11.80 12.83 -18.41
N GLY A 31 -11.17 12.31 -17.36
CA GLY A 31 -10.49 13.14 -16.37
C GLY A 31 -9.84 12.32 -15.25
N GLU A 32 -8.75 12.88 -14.75
CA GLU A 32 -8.03 12.41 -13.56
C GLU A 32 -7.94 13.55 -12.54
N ARG A 33 -8.03 13.22 -11.25
CA ARG A 33 -7.88 14.17 -10.15
C ARG A 33 -7.09 13.55 -9.01
N LYS A 34 -6.24 14.36 -8.41
CA LYS A 34 -5.56 14.04 -7.15
C LYS A 34 -6.14 14.91 -6.05
N GLY A 35 -6.28 14.34 -4.86
CA GLY A 35 -6.90 15.01 -3.72
C GLY A 35 -6.26 14.62 -2.39
N LYS A 36 -6.87 15.16 -1.32
CA LYS A 36 -6.47 14.91 0.07
C LYS A 36 -6.83 13.48 0.50
N ALA A 37 -6.35 13.09 1.68
CA ALA A 37 -6.69 11.81 2.33
C ALA A 37 -8.21 11.56 2.39
N LEU A 38 -8.60 10.28 2.30
CA LEU A 38 -9.99 9.85 2.44
C LEU A 38 -10.21 8.88 3.62
N ASN A 39 -9.17 8.56 4.40
CA ASN A 39 -9.29 7.65 5.52
C ASN A 39 -10.07 8.31 6.67
N TYR A 40 -11.30 7.82 6.92
CA TYR A 40 -12.21 8.40 7.93
C TYR A 40 -11.74 8.15 9.37
N HIS A 41 -10.91 7.14 9.63
CA HIS A 41 -10.36 6.90 10.98
C HIS A 41 -9.52 8.08 11.49
N TYR A 42 -8.93 8.85 10.58
CA TYR A 42 -8.15 10.05 10.91
C TYR A 42 -8.94 11.36 10.75
N LEU A 43 -9.88 11.40 9.78
CA LEU A 43 -10.58 12.62 9.37
C LEU A 43 -11.98 12.75 9.96
N GLY A 44 -12.52 11.64 10.51
CA GLY A 44 -13.96 11.50 10.75
C GLY A 44 -14.77 11.40 9.44
N GLU A 45 -16.03 10.99 9.53
CA GLU A 45 -16.91 10.83 8.36
C GLU A 45 -17.11 12.16 7.61
N ARG A 46 -17.25 13.28 8.34
CA ARG A 46 -17.43 14.61 7.74
C ARG A 46 -16.22 15.07 6.94
N GLY A 47 -15.00 14.87 7.47
CA GLY A 47 -13.77 15.24 6.79
C GLY A 47 -13.53 14.39 5.54
N ALA A 48 -13.72 13.09 5.63
CA ALA A 48 -13.62 12.18 4.50
C ALA A 48 -14.63 12.50 3.40
N LYS A 49 -15.91 12.76 3.77
CA LYS A 49 -16.95 13.20 2.83
C LYS A 49 -16.58 14.51 2.13
N LYS A 50 -16.12 15.53 2.87
CA LYS A 50 -15.70 16.81 2.30
C LYS A 50 -14.59 16.61 1.25
N ASN A 51 -13.53 15.90 1.60
CA ASN A 51 -12.42 15.66 0.69
C ASN A 51 -12.85 14.84 -0.55
N LEU A 52 -13.76 13.87 -0.38
CA LEU A 52 -14.30 13.10 -1.48
C LEU A 52 -15.16 13.97 -2.41
N THR A 53 -15.98 14.86 -1.87
CA THR A 53 -16.79 15.81 -2.63
C THR A 53 -15.89 16.73 -3.48
N ASP A 54 -14.85 17.29 -2.87
CA ASP A 54 -13.90 18.18 -3.55
C ASP A 54 -13.15 17.44 -4.68
N LEU A 55 -12.81 16.15 -4.47
CA LEU A 55 -12.16 15.31 -5.46
C LEU A 55 -13.08 15.02 -6.66
N LEU A 56 -14.34 14.66 -6.41
CA LEU A 56 -15.23 14.09 -7.42
C LEU A 56 -16.06 15.12 -8.18
N ASN A 57 -16.43 16.26 -7.58
CA ASN A 57 -17.31 17.24 -8.22
C ASN A 57 -16.89 17.63 -9.66
N PRO A 58 -15.60 17.89 -9.96
CA PRO A 58 -15.19 18.23 -11.32
C PRO A 58 -15.35 17.06 -12.30
N LEU A 59 -15.19 15.81 -11.84
CA LEU A 59 -15.34 14.61 -12.67
C LEU A 59 -16.82 14.30 -12.93
N LEU A 60 -17.66 14.38 -11.90
CA LEU A 60 -19.11 14.13 -12.01
C LEU A 60 -19.81 15.08 -12.98
N ARG A 61 -19.32 16.32 -13.11
CA ARG A 61 -19.84 17.27 -14.11
C ARG A 61 -19.63 16.77 -15.54
N LYS A 62 -18.56 16.00 -15.79
CA LYS A 62 -18.27 15.44 -17.13
C LYS A 62 -19.13 14.21 -17.46
N ALA A 63 -19.68 13.54 -16.44
CA ALA A 63 -20.52 12.35 -16.58
C ALA A 63 -22.04 12.66 -16.58
N ARG A 64 -22.44 13.92 -16.80
CA ARG A 64 -23.85 14.31 -16.82
C ARG A 64 -24.62 13.58 -17.92
N GLY A 65 -25.83 13.12 -17.57
CA GLY A 65 -26.73 12.45 -18.50
C GLY A 65 -26.45 10.97 -18.74
N GLY A 66 -25.53 10.35 -17.99
CA GLY A 66 -25.24 8.92 -18.05
C GLY A 66 -25.27 8.23 -16.69
N THR A 67 -25.20 6.92 -16.72
CA THR A 67 -25.07 6.06 -15.53
C THR A 67 -23.62 5.96 -15.10
N ILE A 68 -23.34 6.22 -13.82
CA ILE A 68 -22.00 6.07 -13.25
C ILE A 68 -21.90 4.72 -12.57
N CYS A 69 -20.92 3.89 -12.98
CA CYS A 69 -20.45 2.72 -12.29
C CYS A 69 -19.19 3.10 -11.52
N ALA A 70 -19.22 3.07 -10.19
CA ALA A 70 -18.14 3.58 -9.35
C ALA A 70 -17.57 2.52 -8.42
N VAL A 71 -16.25 2.37 -8.38
CA VAL A 71 -15.56 1.57 -7.37
C VAL A 71 -14.58 2.44 -6.60
N PHE A 72 -14.66 2.30 -5.28
CA PHE A 72 -13.84 3.01 -4.31
C PHE A 72 -12.96 2.02 -3.57
N GLY A 73 -11.63 2.12 -3.71
CA GLY A 73 -10.65 1.41 -2.90
C GLY A 73 -10.19 2.31 -1.75
N PHE A 74 -10.55 1.95 -0.52
CA PHE A 74 -10.22 2.75 0.65
C PHE A 74 -9.20 2.05 1.55
N ALA A 75 -8.10 2.73 1.86
CA ALA A 75 -7.22 2.33 2.95
C ALA A 75 -7.96 2.39 4.29
N GLY A 76 -7.90 1.30 5.05
CA GLY A 76 -8.61 1.17 6.33
C GLY A 76 -10.08 0.72 6.19
N LEU A 77 -10.46 0.15 5.05
CA LEU A 77 -11.70 -0.62 4.90
C LEU A 77 -11.43 -2.08 5.26
N ASP A 78 -11.27 -2.36 6.56
CA ASP A 78 -10.82 -3.67 7.03
C ASP A 78 -11.94 -4.49 7.71
N THR A 79 -13.04 -3.83 8.13
CA THR A 79 -14.15 -4.48 8.85
C THR A 79 -15.51 -4.25 8.17
N PRO A 80 -16.55 -5.06 8.48
CA PRO A 80 -17.92 -4.80 8.02
C PRO A 80 -18.45 -3.41 8.41
N LYS A 81 -18.06 -2.89 9.58
CA LYS A 81 -18.39 -1.54 10.03
C LYS A 81 -17.77 -0.48 9.12
N ASP A 82 -16.49 -0.64 8.77
CA ASP A 82 -15.81 0.26 7.83
C ASP A 82 -16.49 0.26 6.48
N LYS A 83 -16.85 -0.92 5.97
CA LYS A 83 -17.58 -1.07 4.70
C LYS A 83 -18.89 -0.28 4.70
N THR A 84 -19.65 -0.34 5.80
CA THR A 84 -20.89 0.40 5.95
C THR A 84 -20.66 1.91 5.92
N ILE A 85 -19.66 2.40 6.68
CA ILE A 85 -19.34 3.84 6.78
C ILE A 85 -18.82 4.35 5.42
N TYR A 86 -17.85 3.69 4.81
CA TYR A 86 -17.31 4.11 3.52
C TYR A 86 -18.35 4.07 2.40
N THR A 87 -19.21 3.06 2.38
CA THR A 87 -20.33 2.99 1.41
C THR A 87 -21.29 4.16 1.58
N LYS A 88 -21.64 4.53 2.81
CA LYS A 88 -22.48 5.70 3.13
C LYS A 88 -21.81 7.01 2.64
N ILE A 89 -20.53 7.20 2.93
CA ILE A 89 -19.76 8.37 2.48
C ILE A 89 -19.76 8.45 0.94
N ALA A 90 -19.42 7.37 0.25
CA ALA A 90 -19.36 7.33 -1.21
C ALA A 90 -20.74 7.55 -1.85
N ARG A 91 -21.78 6.92 -1.32
CA ARG A 91 -23.17 7.10 -1.79
C ARG A 91 -23.64 8.55 -1.66
N SER A 92 -23.22 9.25 -0.60
CA SER A 92 -23.66 10.63 -0.35
C SER A 92 -23.10 11.66 -1.34
N VAL A 93 -22.12 11.28 -2.16
CA VAL A 93 -21.45 12.16 -3.15
C VAL A 93 -21.86 11.83 -4.58
N LEU A 94 -22.28 10.58 -4.83
CA LEU A 94 -22.67 10.14 -6.17
C LEU A 94 -24.09 10.54 -6.53
N PRO A 95 -24.40 10.79 -7.82
CA PRO A 95 -25.76 10.97 -8.32
C PRO A 95 -26.65 9.75 -8.00
N LYS A 96 -27.97 10.00 -7.86
CA LYS A 96 -28.96 8.91 -7.77
C LYS A 96 -28.86 7.98 -8.98
N GLY A 97 -29.05 6.66 -8.76
CA GLY A 97 -28.97 5.67 -9.83
C GLY A 97 -27.56 5.19 -10.16
N SER A 98 -26.51 5.77 -9.56
CA SER A 98 -25.14 5.25 -9.72
C SER A 98 -25.01 3.87 -9.10
N LEU A 99 -24.34 2.95 -9.81
CA LEU A 99 -23.84 1.68 -9.25
C LEU A 99 -22.58 1.97 -8.42
N LEU A 100 -22.45 1.31 -7.28
CA LEU A 100 -21.39 1.61 -6.31
C LEU A 100 -20.89 0.35 -5.62
N GLN A 101 -19.57 0.20 -5.58
CA GLN A 101 -18.89 -0.75 -4.70
C GLN A 101 -17.77 -0.07 -3.93
N ALA A 102 -17.72 -0.27 -2.61
CA ALA A 102 -16.59 0.09 -1.76
C ALA A 102 -15.81 -1.16 -1.37
N VAL A 103 -14.49 -1.13 -1.58
CA VAL A 103 -13.57 -2.23 -1.30
C VAL A 103 -12.32 -1.71 -0.57
N ASN A 104 -11.52 -2.62 -0.01
CA ASN A 104 -10.20 -2.25 0.50
C ASN A 104 -9.27 -1.86 -0.66
N ASP A 105 -8.33 -0.95 -0.44
CA ASP A 105 -7.36 -0.49 -1.43
C ASP A 105 -6.46 -1.62 -1.98
N THR A 106 -6.23 -2.67 -1.19
CA THR A 106 -5.52 -3.86 -1.65
C THR A 106 -6.25 -4.58 -2.78
N LYS A 107 -7.60 -4.56 -2.76
CA LYS A 107 -8.41 -5.22 -3.81
C LYS A 107 -8.23 -4.54 -5.16
N ILE A 108 -8.26 -3.21 -5.21
CA ILE A 108 -8.03 -2.47 -6.47
C ILE A 108 -6.57 -2.61 -6.94
N ALA A 109 -5.61 -2.65 -6.03
CA ALA A 109 -4.22 -2.87 -6.37
C ALA A 109 -3.99 -4.29 -6.92
N LEU A 110 -4.63 -5.31 -6.34
CA LEU A 110 -4.58 -6.69 -6.86
C LEU A 110 -5.21 -6.78 -8.26
N GLU A 111 -6.35 -6.11 -8.48
CA GLU A 111 -7.04 -6.14 -9.77
C GLU A 111 -6.18 -5.58 -10.91
N VAL A 112 -5.41 -4.52 -10.67
CA VAL A 112 -4.53 -3.97 -11.70
C VAL A 112 -3.26 -4.78 -11.88
N ARG A 113 -2.74 -5.39 -10.81
CA ARG A 113 -1.50 -6.18 -10.90
C ARG A 113 -1.72 -7.55 -11.54
N CYS A 114 -2.81 -8.22 -11.19
CA CYS A 114 -3.13 -9.57 -11.65
C CYS A 114 -4.58 -9.60 -12.16
N PRO A 115 -4.90 -8.92 -13.26
CA PRO A 115 -6.26 -8.89 -13.79
C PRO A 115 -6.68 -10.29 -14.24
N GLU A 116 -7.94 -10.66 -13.92
CA GLU A 116 -8.62 -11.88 -14.40
C GLU A 116 -7.96 -13.23 -14.01
N GLU A 117 -6.84 -13.20 -13.28
CA GLU A 117 -6.19 -14.42 -12.82
C GLU A 117 -7.02 -15.16 -11.76
N LYS A 118 -7.06 -16.49 -11.88
CA LYS A 118 -7.81 -17.36 -10.97
C LYS A 118 -7.26 -17.30 -9.55
N ASN A 119 -5.94 -17.44 -9.44
CA ASN A 119 -5.19 -17.42 -8.18
C ASN A 119 -4.25 -16.23 -8.21
N ARG A 120 -4.36 -15.33 -7.26
CA ARG A 120 -3.58 -14.11 -7.26
C ARG A 120 -3.21 -13.64 -5.87
N ILE A 121 -1.99 -13.17 -5.72
CA ILE A 121 -1.46 -12.62 -4.48
C ILE A 121 -0.82 -11.25 -4.78
N LEU A 122 -1.09 -10.29 -3.91
CA LEU A 122 -0.46 -8.97 -3.92
C LEU A 122 0.40 -8.81 -2.68
N VAL A 123 1.61 -8.29 -2.87
CA VAL A 123 2.49 -7.87 -1.78
C VAL A 123 2.68 -6.36 -1.85
N ILE A 124 2.23 -5.68 -0.82
CA ILE A 124 2.45 -4.25 -0.65
C ILE A 124 3.64 -4.06 0.29
N SER A 125 4.61 -3.25 -0.14
CA SER A 125 5.77 -2.85 0.66
C SER A 125 6.06 -1.37 0.42
N GLY A 126 5.51 -0.53 1.29
CA GLY A 126 5.59 0.93 1.27
C GLY A 126 5.79 1.47 2.68
N THR A 127 5.12 2.55 3.09
CA THR A 127 5.13 3.02 4.49
C THR A 127 4.70 1.92 5.47
N GLY A 128 3.68 1.14 5.07
CA GLY A 128 3.25 -0.12 5.68
C GLY A 128 3.42 -1.27 4.70
N SER A 129 3.08 -2.48 5.15
CA SER A 129 3.09 -3.68 4.34
C SER A 129 1.74 -4.40 4.36
N ASN A 130 1.51 -5.26 3.40
CA ASN A 130 0.35 -6.14 3.37
C ASN A 130 0.61 -7.30 2.39
N VAL A 131 0.15 -8.49 2.72
CA VAL A 131 0.08 -9.60 1.78
C VAL A 131 -1.38 -10.05 1.72
N TYR A 132 -2.00 -9.86 0.57
CA TYR A 132 -3.39 -10.20 0.31
C TYR A 132 -3.48 -11.07 -0.92
N GLY A 133 -4.31 -12.08 -0.87
CA GLY A 133 -4.55 -12.96 -2.01
C GLY A 133 -5.99 -13.41 -2.09
N GLU A 134 -6.37 -13.88 -3.26
CA GLU A 134 -7.68 -14.49 -3.51
C GLU A 134 -7.60 -15.56 -4.58
N ASN A 135 -8.51 -16.50 -4.50
CA ASN A 135 -8.88 -17.40 -5.56
C ASN A 135 -10.37 -17.16 -5.93
N ARG A 136 -11.00 -18.05 -6.68
CA ARG A 136 -12.42 -17.88 -7.07
C ARG A 136 -13.41 -18.02 -5.90
N GLU A 137 -13.01 -18.66 -4.81
CA GLU A 137 -13.90 -19.06 -3.71
C GLU A 137 -13.70 -18.19 -2.46
N THR A 138 -12.46 -17.81 -2.17
CA THR A 138 -12.12 -17.15 -0.93
C THR A 138 -10.97 -16.18 -1.07
N ASN A 139 -10.69 -15.45 -0.01
CA ASN A 139 -9.54 -14.56 0.12
C ASN A 139 -8.81 -14.79 1.44
N ALA A 140 -7.56 -14.41 1.48
CA ALA A 140 -6.70 -14.50 2.65
C ALA A 140 -5.80 -13.27 2.78
N LYS A 141 -5.44 -12.94 4.01
CA LYS A 141 -4.54 -11.84 4.35
C LYS A 141 -3.49 -12.32 5.35
N SER A 142 -2.27 -11.86 5.19
CA SER A 142 -1.18 -11.99 6.15
C SER A 142 -0.37 -10.71 6.15
N VAL A 143 0.27 -10.38 7.28
CA VAL A 143 0.99 -9.11 7.45
C VAL A 143 0.03 -7.90 7.35
N GLY A 144 0.50 -6.70 7.62
CA GLY A 144 -0.33 -5.49 7.53
C GLY A 144 -1.38 -5.37 8.63
N TRP A 145 -1.04 -5.82 9.85
CA TRP A 145 -1.86 -5.65 11.04
C TRP A 145 -1.55 -4.36 11.81
N GLY A 146 -0.80 -3.47 11.18
CA GLY A 146 -0.36 -2.21 11.76
C GLY A 146 1.01 -2.32 12.44
N PHE A 147 1.64 -1.17 12.64
CA PHE A 147 3.04 -1.07 13.07
C PHE A 147 3.33 -1.63 14.48
N LEU A 148 2.31 -1.90 15.28
CA LEU A 148 2.46 -2.53 16.59
C LEU A 148 2.37 -4.05 16.55
N LEU A 149 1.60 -4.61 15.60
CA LEU A 149 1.23 -6.02 15.61
C LEU A 149 1.83 -6.83 14.46
N GLY A 150 2.23 -6.16 13.37
CA GLY A 150 2.77 -6.86 12.21
C GLY A 150 2.72 -5.99 10.94
N ASP A 151 3.82 -5.36 10.65
CA ASP A 151 3.99 -4.52 9.46
C ASP A 151 5.37 -4.83 8.82
N GLU A 152 5.79 -6.09 8.97
CA GLU A 152 7.06 -6.61 8.48
C GLU A 152 7.21 -6.38 6.98
N GLY A 153 8.41 -6.08 6.52
CA GLY A 153 8.68 -5.70 5.13
C GLY A 153 8.24 -4.28 4.77
N SER A 154 7.84 -3.46 5.75
CA SER A 154 7.45 -2.06 5.54
C SER A 154 8.60 -1.08 5.76
N GLY A 155 8.44 0.15 5.23
CA GLY A 155 9.35 1.24 5.53
C GLY A 155 9.44 1.57 7.02
N TYR A 156 8.35 1.37 7.76
CA TYR A 156 8.38 1.51 9.21
C TYR A 156 9.35 0.52 9.85
N GLU A 157 9.25 -0.78 9.51
CA GLU A 157 10.16 -1.80 10.04
C GLU A 157 11.61 -1.56 9.63
N PHE A 158 11.84 -1.23 8.36
CA PHE A 158 13.18 -0.86 7.89
C PHE A 158 13.74 0.34 8.67
N GLY A 159 12.97 1.42 8.81
CA GLY A 159 13.39 2.59 9.57
C GLY A 159 13.66 2.28 11.05
N LEU A 160 12.79 1.51 11.69
CA LEU A 160 12.93 1.11 13.09
C LEU A 160 14.18 0.22 13.29
N LYS A 161 14.40 -0.75 12.39
CA LYS A 161 15.59 -1.61 12.44
C LYS A 161 16.87 -0.82 12.18
N ALA A 162 16.84 0.18 11.28
CA ALA A 162 17.99 1.08 11.08
C ALA A 162 18.34 1.84 12.36
N PHE A 163 17.36 2.40 13.07
CA PHE A 163 17.59 3.05 14.36
C PHE A 163 18.15 2.10 15.42
N LYS A 164 17.55 0.91 15.55
CA LYS A 164 18.02 -0.09 16.52
C LYS A 164 19.46 -0.52 16.23
N ALA A 165 19.79 -0.78 14.96
CA ALA A 165 21.13 -1.17 14.55
C ALA A 165 22.16 -0.06 14.81
N ALA A 166 21.82 1.20 14.50
CA ALA A 166 22.67 2.33 14.79
C ALA A 166 22.94 2.51 16.29
N MET A 167 21.89 2.36 17.14
CA MET A 167 22.09 2.38 18.61
C MET A 167 22.95 1.23 19.10
N GLN A 168 22.75 0.03 18.59
CA GLN A 168 23.55 -1.14 18.96
C GLN A 168 25.02 -1.00 18.52
N SER A 169 25.27 -0.36 17.37
CA SER A 169 26.63 0.02 16.94
C SER A 169 27.26 1.03 17.88
N PHE A 170 26.52 2.07 18.27
CA PHE A 170 26.96 3.15 19.15
C PHE A 170 27.32 2.66 20.54
N ASP A 171 26.43 1.88 21.17
CA ASP A 171 26.62 1.35 22.53
C ASP A 171 27.43 0.02 22.58
N LYS A 172 27.95 -0.43 21.44
CA LYS A 172 28.84 -1.61 21.29
C LYS A 172 28.15 -2.96 21.60
N ARG A 173 26.80 -3.02 21.56
CA ARG A 173 26.03 -4.26 21.69
C ARG A 173 25.88 -5.03 20.38
N GLY A 174 26.15 -4.41 19.25
CA GLY A 174 26.01 -4.98 17.93
C GLY A 174 27.21 -4.69 17.03
N GLU A 175 27.10 -5.15 15.80
CA GLU A 175 28.11 -4.93 14.77
C GLU A 175 28.18 -3.45 14.38
N LYS A 176 29.38 -3.01 13.99
CA LYS A 176 29.57 -1.68 13.42
C LYS A 176 28.79 -1.53 12.12
N THR A 177 28.12 -0.41 11.99
CA THR A 177 27.35 -0.06 10.78
C THR A 177 27.47 1.42 10.45
N ILE A 178 27.46 1.73 9.16
CA ILE A 178 27.43 3.12 8.68
C ILE A 178 26.10 3.80 8.95
N LEU A 179 25.04 3.04 9.27
CA LEU A 179 23.72 3.59 9.64
C LEU A 179 23.84 4.54 10.83
N GLU A 180 24.77 4.28 11.78
CA GLU A 180 25.06 5.19 12.89
C GLU A 180 25.42 6.59 12.36
N LYS A 181 26.40 6.67 11.47
CA LYS A 181 26.86 7.93 10.86
C LYS A 181 25.74 8.60 10.05
N LEU A 182 25.04 7.82 9.21
CA LEU A 182 23.99 8.33 8.32
C LEU A 182 22.81 8.93 9.10
N ILE A 183 22.42 8.29 10.21
CA ILE A 183 21.35 8.78 11.08
C ILE A 183 21.79 10.05 11.80
N VAL A 184 22.98 10.06 12.39
CA VAL A 184 23.52 11.25 13.07
C VAL A 184 23.58 12.45 12.10
N GLN A 185 24.08 12.25 10.90
CA GLN A 185 24.12 13.28 9.87
C GLN A 185 22.75 13.83 9.49
N LYS A 186 21.75 12.94 9.35
CA LYS A 186 20.37 13.33 9.02
C LYS A 186 19.73 14.20 10.10
N PHE A 187 20.16 14.08 11.35
CA PHE A 187 19.71 14.92 12.46
C PHE A 187 20.58 16.18 12.66
N GLY A 188 21.71 16.30 11.96
CA GLY A 188 22.68 17.38 12.16
C GLY A 188 23.39 17.30 13.52
N GLY A 189 23.39 16.10 14.15
CA GLY A 189 24.05 15.84 15.41
C GLY A 189 25.53 15.46 15.27
N LYS A 190 26.19 15.22 16.41
CA LYS A 190 27.56 14.72 16.47
C LYS A 190 27.60 13.23 16.86
N THR A 191 26.65 12.78 17.64
CA THR A 191 26.54 11.41 18.16
C THR A 191 25.09 10.93 18.19
N MET A 192 24.87 9.65 18.43
CA MET A 192 23.52 9.09 18.64
C MET A 192 22.82 9.68 19.89
N LEU A 193 23.56 10.25 20.85
CA LEU A 193 22.95 10.93 22.00
C LEU A 193 22.21 12.21 21.61
N ASP A 194 22.61 12.87 20.53
CA ASP A 194 21.89 14.03 19.98
C ASP A 194 20.61 13.63 19.25
N VAL A 195 20.61 12.41 18.70
CA VAL A 195 19.47 11.87 17.92
C VAL A 195 18.32 11.42 18.82
N VAL A 196 18.62 10.80 19.95
CA VAL A 196 17.60 10.21 20.86
C VAL A 196 16.54 11.23 21.28
N PRO A 197 16.87 12.38 21.89
CA PRO A 197 15.85 13.36 22.30
C PRO A 197 15.05 13.91 21.12
N ALA A 198 15.68 14.15 19.96
CA ALA A 198 15.00 14.66 18.78
C ALA A 198 13.96 13.69 18.21
N ILE A 199 14.22 12.36 18.27
CA ILE A 199 13.23 11.35 17.88
C ILE A 199 12.04 11.37 18.84
N TYR A 200 12.29 11.33 20.16
CA TYR A 200 11.21 11.27 21.17
C TYR A 200 10.36 12.55 21.17
N GLU A 201 10.98 13.70 20.99
CA GLU A 201 10.25 14.96 20.82
C GLU A 201 9.32 14.91 19.60
N LYS A 202 9.84 14.48 18.44
CA LYS A 202 9.05 14.39 17.20
C LYS A 202 7.91 13.38 17.32
N VAL A 203 8.18 12.21 17.88
CA VAL A 203 7.18 11.15 18.07
C VAL A 203 6.13 11.57 19.13
N GLY A 204 6.55 12.23 20.20
CA GLY A 204 5.67 12.74 21.25
C GLY A 204 4.69 13.80 20.75
N ASN A 205 5.18 14.73 19.93
CA ASN A 205 4.40 15.84 19.39
C ASN A 205 3.48 15.42 18.22
N GLU A 206 3.87 14.39 17.44
CA GLU A 206 3.15 13.96 16.25
C GLU A 206 2.70 12.49 16.32
N LYS A 207 2.03 12.07 17.41
CA LYS A 207 1.60 10.67 17.63
C LYS A 207 0.93 10.02 16.40
N ARG A 208 0.14 10.78 15.65
CA ARG A 208 -0.57 10.31 14.44
C ARG A 208 0.35 10.06 13.24
N ASN A 209 1.54 10.65 13.24
CA ASN A 209 2.50 10.57 12.15
C ASN A 209 3.72 9.69 12.44
N THR A 210 3.82 9.13 13.66
CA THR A 210 4.97 8.31 14.10
C THR A 210 5.37 7.25 13.08
N LYS A 211 4.40 6.46 12.60
CA LYS A 211 4.66 5.42 11.59
C LYS A 211 5.35 5.99 10.33
N ARG A 212 4.79 7.07 9.78
CA ARG A 212 5.33 7.70 8.58
C ARG A 212 6.70 8.35 8.82
N TYR A 213 6.87 8.95 9.99
CA TYR A 213 8.13 9.56 10.38
C TYR A 213 9.25 8.52 10.45
N ILE A 214 9.04 7.42 11.15
CA ILE A 214 10.02 6.33 11.23
C ILE A 214 10.27 5.71 9.84
N ALA A 215 9.22 5.48 9.05
CA ALA A 215 9.35 4.98 7.69
C ALA A 215 10.19 5.90 6.76
N SER A 216 10.27 7.20 7.06
CA SER A 216 11.08 8.15 6.27
C SER A 216 12.59 7.94 6.40
N PHE A 217 13.02 7.05 7.29
CA PHE A 217 14.43 6.66 7.46
C PHE A 217 14.80 5.39 6.71
N ALA A 218 13.85 4.66 6.14
CA ALA A 218 14.13 3.49 5.31
C ALA A 218 15.13 3.79 4.15
N PRO A 219 15.11 4.96 3.48
CA PRO A 219 16.10 5.28 2.43
C PRO A 219 17.57 5.32 2.91
N LEU A 220 17.84 5.44 4.21
CA LEU A 220 19.21 5.34 4.72
C LEU A 220 19.78 3.91 4.58
N LEU A 221 18.91 2.90 4.58
CA LEU A 221 19.34 1.55 4.25
C LEU A 221 19.72 1.40 2.78
N ASP A 222 19.07 2.11 1.86
CA ASP A 222 19.46 2.09 0.45
C ASP A 222 20.93 2.52 0.29
N GLU A 223 21.30 3.61 0.97
CA GLU A 223 22.68 4.12 0.98
C GLU A 223 23.65 3.13 1.64
N ALA A 224 23.28 2.56 2.78
CA ALA A 224 24.12 1.58 3.48
C ALA A 224 24.28 0.28 2.65
N ILE A 225 23.21 -0.18 2.00
CA ILE A 225 23.25 -1.36 1.10
C ILE A 225 24.18 -1.12 -0.08
N LEU A 226 24.12 0.07 -0.70
CA LEU A 226 25.02 0.42 -1.81
C LEU A 226 26.47 0.45 -1.39
N GLN A 227 26.77 0.81 -0.14
CA GLN A 227 28.10 0.74 0.45
C GLN A 227 28.46 -0.64 1.01
N LYS A 228 27.61 -1.66 0.76
CA LYS A 228 27.80 -3.06 1.17
C LYS A 228 27.92 -3.25 2.70
N ASP A 229 27.24 -2.39 3.47
CA ASP A 229 27.18 -2.51 4.91
C ASP A 229 26.53 -3.86 5.32
N PRO A 230 27.22 -4.72 6.10
CA PRO A 230 26.73 -6.06 6.38
C PRO A 230 25.45 -6.05 7.22
N VAL A 231 25.29 -5.08 8.11
CA VAL A 231 24.09 -4.95 8.96
C VAL A 231 22.88 -4.56 8.12
N ALA A 232 23.04 -3.60 7.20
CA ALA A 232 21.99 -3.20 6.29
C ALA A 232 21.56 -4.33 5.33
N LEU A 233 22.52 -5.10 4.84
CA LEU A 233 22.27 -6.28 4.01
C LEU A 233 21.49 -7.35 4.78
N THR A 234 21.84 -7.60 6.03
CA THR A 234 21.13 -8.53 6.94
C THR A 234 19.71 -8.08 7.21
N ILE A 235 19.49 -6.78 7.50
CA ILE A 235 18.15 -6.22 7.69
C ILE A 235 17.28 -6.45 6.43
N ARG A 236 17.81 -6.17 5.24
CA ARG A 236 17.10 -6.41 3.98
C ARG A 236 16.72 -7.89 3.80
N GLU A 237 17.64 -8.81 4.07
CA GLU A 237 17.38 -10.25 3.95
C GLU A 237 16.29 -10.73 4.93
N GLN A 238 16.31 -10.24 6.17
CA GLN A 238 15.28 -10.53 7.16
C GLN A 238 13.90 -10.09 6.67
N GLU A 239 13.77 -8.85 6.16
CA GLU A 239 12.49 -8.32 5.68
C GLU A 239 11.98 -9.03 4.42
N VAL A 240 12.88 -9.46 3.53
CA VAL A 240 12.54 -10.36 2.42
C VAL A 240 11.99 -11.68 2.97
N GLY A 241 12.59 -12.20 4.03
CA GLY A 241 12.14 -13.42 4.70
C GLY A 241 10.72 -13.28 5.28
N GLU A 242 10.41 -12.15 5.89
CA GLU A 242 9.08 -11.88 6.45
C GLU A 242 8.01 -11.81 5.36
N LEU A 243 8.23 -11.04 4.30
CA LEU A 243 7.28 -10.98 3.19
C LEU A 243 7.10 -12.35 2.50
N PHE A 244 8.17 -13.14 2.40
CA PHE A 244 8.08 -14.52 1.91
C PHE A 244 7.18 -15.38 2.81
N ARG A 245 7.33 -15.29 4.15
CA ARG A 245 6.45 -15.99 5.10
C ARG A 245 4.99 -15.56 4.92
N GLY A 246 4.75 -14.26 4.70
CA GLY A 246 3.42 -13.73 4.42
C GLY A 246 2.81 -14.34 3.16
N VAL A 247 3.55 -14.39 2.05
CA VAL A 247 3.08 -15.04 0.80
C VAL A 247 2.80 -16.52 1.02
N SER A 248 3.70 -17.22 1.74
CA SER A 248 3.52 -18.64 2.02
C SER A 248 2.27 -18.92 2.85
N ALA A 249 1.99 -18.06 3.85
CA ALA A 249 0.79 -18.17 4.66
C ALA A 249 -0.49 -17.96 3.83
N VAL A 250 -0.52 -16.94 2.97
CA VAL A 250 -1.65 -16.67 2.08
C VAL A 250 -1.84 -17.79 1.07
N ALA A 251 -0.77 -18.26 0.43
CA ALA A 251 -0.84 -19.36 -0.53
C ALA A 251 -1.37 -20.66 0.10
N LYS A 252 -0.99 -20.94 1.36
CA LYS A 252 -1.49 -22.08 2.14
C LYS A 252 -2.98 -21.93 2.48
N GLN A 253 -3.40 -20.77 2.99
CA GLN A 253 -4.79 -20.48 3.34
C GLN A 253 -5.72 -20.59 2.13
N LEU A 254 -5.27 -20.21 0.94
CA LEU A 254 -6.01 -20.29 -0.31
C LEU A 254 -5.92 -21.68 -0.98
N GLY A 255 -5.11 -22.62 -0.46
CA GLY A 255 -4.90 -23.93 -1.08
C GLY A 255 -4.17 -23.89 -2.43
N ILE A 256 -3.41 -22.82 -2.71
CA ILE A 256 -2.76 -22.60 -4.03
C ILE A 256 -1.23 -22.79 -4.02
N ALA A 257 -0.66 -23.28 -2.93
CA ALA A 257 0.80 -23.39 -2.79
C ALA A 257 1.47 -24.26 -3.88
N SER A 258 0.77 -25.25 -4.42
CA SER A 258 1.26 -26.13 -5.51
C SER A 258 0.68 -25.75 -6.89
N ALA A 259 -0.24 -24.79 -6.94
CA ALA A 259 -0.88 -24.32 -8.16
C ALA A 259 -0.12 -23.16 -8.79
N GLU A 260 -0.49 -22.83 -10.02
CA GLU A 260 -0.09 -21.56 -10.64
C GLU A 260 -0.85 -20.40 -10.02
N PHE A 261 -0.14 -19.31 -9.73
CA PHE A 261 -0.74 -18.05 -9.27
C PHE A 261 0.06 -16.85 -9.76
N CYS A 262 -0.64 -15.73 -9.96
CA CYS A 262 -0.02 -14.44 -10.24
C CYS A 262 0.39 -13.76 -8.93
N LEU A 263 1.63 -13.26 -8.87
CA LEU A 263 2.16 -12.47 -7.77
C LEU A 263 2.43 -11.03 -8.24
N GLY A 264 1.61 -10.10 -7.76
CA GLY A 264 1.81 -8.68 -7.96
C GLY A 264 2.56 -8.04 -6.79
N THR A 265 3.32 -6.98 -7.08
CA THR A 265 4.00 -6.17 -6.07
C THR A 265 3.64 -4.69 -6.24
N THR A 266 3.52 -3.94 -5.14
CA THR A 266 3.33 -2.49 -5.14
C THR A 266 3.91 -1.85 -3.89
N GLY A 267 4.26 -0.57 -3.98
CA GLY A 267 4.89 0.18 -2.89
C GLY A 267 6.29 0.65 -3.23
N SER A 268 6.79 1.64 -2.47
CA SER A 268 8.05 2.32 -2.78
C SER A 268 9.31 1.48 -2.49
N LEU A 269 9.23 0.53 -1.55
CA LEU A 269 10.39 -0.25 -1.12
C LEU A 269 10.87 -1.26 -2.15
N TRP A 270 10.05 -1.61 -3.14
CA TRP A 270 10.50 -2.46 -4.25
C TRP A 270 11.61 -1.82 -5.09
N LYS A 271 11.88 -0.51 -4.87
CA LYS A 271 13.00 0.21 -5.49
C LYS A 271 14.30 0.11 -4.68
N MET A 272 14.26 -0.41 -3.45
CA MET A 272 15.45 -0.63 -2.62
C MET A 272 16.43 -1.58 -3.33
N PRO A 273 17.74 -1.27 -3.35
CA PRO A 273 18.74 -2.07 -4.04
C PRO A 273 18.70 -3.55 -3.63
N GLY A 274 18.49 -4.43 -4.61
CA GLY A 274 18.48 -5.90 -4.45
C GLY A 274 17.26 -6.47 -3.71
N PHE A 275 16.34 -5.67 -3.18
CA PHE A 275 15.20 -6.15 -2.39
C PHE A 275 14.21 -6.96 -3.24
N GLN A 276 13.77 -6.41 -4.37
CA GLN A 276 12.85 -7.11 -5.27
C GLN A 276 13.47 -8.37 -5.87
N GLU A 277 14.76 -8.30 -6.23
CA GLU A 277 15.47 -9.44 -6.81
C GLU A 277 15.56 -10.60 -5.83
N GLN A 278 16.00 -10.34 -4.59
CA GLN A 278 16.10 -11.38 -3.55
C GLN A 278 14.73 -11.97 -3.22
N PHE A 279 13.71 -11.13 -3.14
CA PHE A 279 12.33 -11.59 -2.89
C PHE A 279 11.86 -12.51 -4.02
N ARG A 280 11.99 -12.10 -5.29
CA ARG A 280 11.59 -12.92 -6.44
C ARG A 280 12.36 -14.24 -6.50
N LYS A 281 13.67 -14.22 -6.24
CA LYS A 281 14.49 -15.42 -6.18
C LYS A 281 14.00 -16.41 -5.12
N LYS A 282 13.70 -15.90 -3.91
CA LYS A 282 13.19 -16.71 -2.80
C LYS A 282 11.80 -17.29 -3.11
N ILE A 283 10.90 -16.49 -3.65
CA ILE A 283 9.55 -16.90 -4.07
C ILE A 283 9.65 -17.98 -5.17
N LYS A 284 10.43 -17.75 -6.24
CA LYS A 284 10.53 -18.68 -7.38
C LYS A 284 11.10 -20.03 -6.97
N LYS A 285 12.01 -20.03 -5.99
CA LYS A 285 12.60 -21.28 -5.44
C LYS A 285 11.51 -22.14 -4.75
N HIS A 286 10.55 -21.54 -4.05
CA HIS A 286 9.54 -22.25 -3.25
C HIS A 286 8.24 -22.47 -4.02
N PHE A 287 7.92 -21.59 -4.95
CA PHE A 287 6.72 -21.63 -5.80
C PHE A 287 7.14 -21.63 -7.27
N PRO A 288 7.59 -22.78 -7.83
CA PRO A 288 8.13 -22.82 -9.20
C PRO A 288 7.12 -22.37 -10.27
N LYS A 289 5.81 -22.51 -10.01
CA LYS A 289 4.73 -22.15 -10.93
C LYS A 289 4.25 -20.69 -10.78
N VAL A 290 4.92 -19.87 -9.95
CA VAL A 290 4.55 -18.46 -9.80
C VAL A 290 4.81 -17.67 -11.08
N CYS A 291 3.83 -16.85 -11.48
CA CYS A 291 3.96 -15.83 -12.51
C CYS A 291 4.04 -14.46 -11.86
N PHE A 292 5.11 -13.71 -12.09
CA PHE A 292 5.24 -12.37 -11.56
C PHE A 292 4.55 -11.37 -12.49
N SER A 293 3.68 -10.56 -11.92
CA SER A 293 3.07 -9.45 -12.65
C SER A 293 4.14 -8.46 -13.14
N THR A 294 3.99 -8.01 -14.37
CA THR A 294 4.78 -6.93 -14.98
C THR A 294 4.00 -5.61 -15.07
N ASN A 295 2.69 -5.63 -14.73
CA ASN A 295 1.87 -4.42 -14.76
C ASN A 295 2.30 -3.45 -13.66
N THR A 296 2.58 -2.21 -14.04
CA THR A 296 3.01 -1.12 -13.13
C THR A 296 2.01 0.03 -13.06
N ASP A 297 0.84 -0.10 -13.69
CA ASP A 297 -0.18 0.94 -13.69
C ASP A 297 -0.59 1.35 -12.27
N PRO A 298 -1.01 2.61 -12.06
CA PRO A 298 -1.53 3.06 -10.77
C PRO A 298 -2.71 2.23 -10.29
N SER A 299 -2.79 1.94 -8.97
CA SER A 299 -3.84 1.10 -8.37
C SER A 299 -5.26 1.60 -8.64
N VAL A 300 -5.44 2.89 -8.86
CA VAL A 300 -6.74 3.48 -9.20
C VAL A 300 -7.34 2.90 -10.49
N TRP A 301 -6.52 2.40 -11.43
CA TRP A 301 -7.00 1.69 -12.61
C TRP A 301 -7.68 0.38 -12.27
N GLY A 302 -7.25 -0.31 -11.22
CA GLY A 302 -7.97 -1.49 -10.74
C GLY A 302 -9.38 -1.17 -10.27
N ALA A 303 -9.61 0.02 -9.71
CA ALA A 303 -10.97 0.47 -9.40
C ALA A 303 -11.80 0.72 -10.68
N VAL A 304 -11.21 1.26 -11.73
CA VAL A 304 -11.88 1.42 -13.04
C VAL A 304 -12.21 0.05 -13.66
N LEU A 305 -11.26 -0.91 -13.62
CA LEU A 305 -11.50 -2.27 -14.11
C LEU A 305 -12.65 -2.96 -13.35
N LEU A 306 -12.69 -2.84 -12.03
CA LEU A 306 -13.80 -3.35 -11.23
C LEU A 306 -15.12 -2.63 -11.52
N ALA A 307 -15.09 -1.31 -11.78
CA ALA A 307 -16.28 -0.55 -12.11
C ALA A 307 -16.92 -1.00 -13.44
N LYS A 308 -16.14 -1.51 -14.38
CA LYS A 308 -16.65 -2.10 -15.64
C LYS A 308 -17.39 -3.42 -15.44
N LYS A 309 -17.20 -4.09 -14.30
CA LYS A 309 -17.85 -5.35 -13.95
C LYS A 309 -19.19 -5.13 -13.20
N LEU A 310 -19.55 -3.86 -12.88
CA LEU A 310 -20.84 -3.47 -12.29
C LEU A 310 -21.89 -3.25 -13.39
#